data_5f84d549278058e0d8ece764db76a0f0
#
_entry.id   5f84d549278058e0d8ece764db76a0f0
#
_cell.length_a   1.000
_cell.length_b   1.000
_cell.length_c   1.000
_cell.angle_alpha   90.00
_cell.angle_beta   90.00
_cell.angle_gamma   90.00
#
_symmetry.space_group_name_H-M   'P 1'
#
loop_
_entity.id
_entity.type
_entity.pdbx_description
1 polymer ?
#
loop_
_entity_poly.entity_id
_entity_poly.type
_entity_poly.pdbx_seq_one_letter_code
_entity_poly.pdbx_strand_id
1 'polypeptide(L)'
;GLVGSEMCIRDSVDIEEKWMNELAFKYPHAVKRERANAELFRKYALCELQTWSPAAVNSYFEDIKKAMEEGRNLAEERYDNLYQNIGKGGLRDVEDSLK
;
A
#
# COMPACT_ATOMS: atom_id res chain seq x y z
N GLY A 1 -19.90 13.74 4.43
CA GLY A 1 -20.37 13.20 5.68
C GLY A 1 -19.66 11.89 6.03
N LEU A 2 -20.16 11.22 7.05
CA LEU A 2 -19.56 9.95 7.52
C LEU A 2 -19.59 8.88 6.44
N VAL A 3 -20.68 8.83 5.67
CA VAL A 3 -20.82 7.86 4.57
C VAL A 3 -19.75 8.06 3.52
N GLY A 4 -19.47 9.31 3.17
CA GLY A 4 -18.42 9.62 2.21
C GLY A 4 -17.04 9.21 2.73
N SER A 5 -16.77 9.45 4.02
CA SER A 5 -15.50 9.05 4.64
C SER A 5 -15.34 7.54 4.67
N GLU A 6 -16.39 6.79 4.98
CA GLU A 6 -16.36 5.34 4.97
C GLU A 6 -16.07 4.80 3.57
N MET A 7 -16.70 5.37 2.55
CA MET A 7 -16.46 4.97 1.17
C MET A 7 -15.01 5.24 0.77
N CYS A 8 -14.47 6.41 1.14
CA CYS A 8 -13.08 6.75 0.85
C CYS A 8 -12.12 5.78 1.54
N ILE A 9 -12.40 5.39 2.79
CA ILE A 9 -11.58 4.44 3.53
C ILE A 9 -11.56 3.08 2.81
N ARG A 10 -12.73 2.56 2.47
CA ARG A 10 -12.84 1.26 1.80
C ARG A 10 -12.19 1.27 0.44
N ASP A 11 -12.44 2.32 -0.35
CA ASP A 11 -11.86 2.45 -1.68
C ASP A 11 -10.33 2.56 -1.60
N SER A 12 -9.83 3.31 -0.62
CA SER A 12 -8.39 3.43 -0.40
C SER A 12 -7.76 2.10 -0.07
N VAL A 13 -8.39 1.32 0.82
CA VAL A 13 -7.88 0.01 1.20
C VAL A 13 -7.95 -0.98 0.03
N ASP A 14 -9.01 -0.92 -0.77
CA ASP A 14 -9.14 -1.77 -1.96
C ASP A 14 -8.01 -1.51 -2.95
N ILE A 15 -7.67 -0.25 -3.17
CA ILE A 15 -6.58 0.14 -4.05
C ILE A 15 -5.23 -0.31 -3.48
N GLU A 16 -5.01 -0.09 -2.19
CA GLU A 16 -3.78 -0.51 -1.51
C GLU A 16 -3.61 -2.03 -1.60
N GLU A 17 -4.69 -2.79 -1.39
CA GLU A 17 -4.66 -4.24 -1.50
C GLU A 17 -4.30 -4.68 -2.92
N LYS A 18 -4.88 -4.02 -3.93
CA LYS A 18 -4.55 -4.28 -5.32
C LYS A 18 -3.07 -4.01 -5.58
N TRP A 19 -2.56 -2.90 -5.06
CA TRP A 19 -1.14 -2.56 -5.20
C TRP A 19 -0.24 -3.60 -4.53
N MET A 20 -0.64 -4.10 -3.35
CA MET A 20 0.12 -5.14 -2.66
C MET A 20 0.13 -6.45 -3.44
N ASN A 21 -0.99 -6.81 -4.07
CA ASN A 21 -1.06 -7.99 -4.92
C ASN A 21 -0.17 -7.86 -6.14
N GLU A 22 -0.16 -6.71 -6.78
CA GLU A 22 0.73 -6.42 -7.91
C GLU A 22 2.20 -6.50 -7.49
N LEU A 23 2.50 -5.96 -6.32
CA LEU A 23 3.84 -5.95 -5.76
C LEU A 23 4.32 -7.37 -5.45
N ALA A 24 3.45 -8.19 -4.86
CA ALA A 24 3.76 -9.59 -4.55
C ALA A 24 4.00 -10.40 -5.81
N PHE A 25 3.28 -10.09 -6.88
CA PHE A 25 3.50 -10.74 -8.18
C PHE A 25 4.84 -10.34 -8.78
N LYS A 26 5.19 -9.06 -8.69
CA LYS A 26 6.42 -8.51 -9.24
C LYS A 26 7.67 -8.89 -8.42
N TYR A 27 7.52 -8.93 -7.10
CA TYR A 27 8.61 -9.24 -6.16
C TYR A 27 8.19 -10.35 -5.20
N PRO A 28 8.03 -11.59 -5.71
CA PRO A 28 7.45 -12.66 -4.90
C PRO A 28 8.29 -13.06 -3.68
N HIS A 29 9.59 -12.87 -3.72
CA HIS A 29 10.45 -13.22 -2.59
C HIS A 29 10.49 -12.10 -1.55
N ALA A 30 10.58 -10.85 -2.01
CA ALA A 30 10.67 -9.70 -1.12
C ALA A 30 9.37 -9.45 -0.34
N VAL A 31 8.20 -9.68 -0.95
CA VAL A 31 6.90 -9.36 -0.35
C VAL A 31 6.03 -10.59 -0.08
N LYS A 32 6.63 -11.76 -0.05
CA LYS A 32 5.90 -13.01 0.17
C LYS A 32 5.12 -13.02 1.48
N ARG A 33 5.72 -12.48 2.54
CA ARG A 33 5.09 -12.45 3.86
C ARG A 33 3.83 -11.58 3.86
N GLU A 34 3.89 -10.44 3.22
CA GLU A 34 2.77 -9.51 3.12
C GLU A 34 1.62 -10.13 2.35
N ARG A 35 1.92 -10.87 1.29
CA ARG A 35 0.89 -11.57 0.52
C ARG A 35 0.18 -12.63 1.37
N ALA A 36 0.93 -13.36 2.18
CA ALA A 36 0.36 -14.39 3.04
C ALA A 36 -0.57 -13.82 4.10
N ASN A 37 -0.39 -12.54 4.45
CA ASN A 37 -1.16 -11.85 5.47
C ASN A 37 -2.09 -10.78 4.89
N ALA A 38 -2.57 -10.97 3.66
CA ALA A 38 -3.39 -9.97 2.97
C ALA A 38 -4.67 -9.59 3.75
N GLU A 39 -5.35 -10.57 4.35
CA GLU A 39 -6.54 -10.32 5.13
C GLU A 39 -6.22 -9.48 6.37
N LEU A 40 -5.14 -9.80 7.04
CA LEU A 40 -4.69 -9.07 8.22
C LEU A 40 -4.29 -7.63 7.85
N PHE A 41 -3.59 -7.48 6.72
CA PHE A 41 -3.24 -6.17 6.20
C PHE A 41 -4.48 -5.31 5.99
N ARG A 42 -5.51 -5.87 5.33
CA ARG A 42 -6.75 -5.15 5.07
C ARG A 42 -7.43 -4.72 6.37
N LYS A 43 -7.48 -5.61 7.33
CA LYS A 43 -8.10 -5.34 8.63
C LYS A 43 -7.39 -4.20 9.36
N TYR A 44 -6.05 -4.25 9.42
CA TYR A 44 -5.27 -3.20 10.06
C TYR A 44 -5.40 -1.86 9.33
N ALA A 45 -5.39 -1.87 8.01
CA ALA A 45 -5.53 -0.65 7.22
C ALA A 45 -6.88 0.01 7.46
N LEU A 46 -7.95 -0.78 7.48
CA LEU A 46 -9.29 -0.27 7.76
C LEU A 46 -9.37 0.35 9.15
N CYS A 47 -8.85 -0.35 10.17
CA CYS A 47 -8.86 0.14 11.54
C CYS A 47 -8.06 1.42 11.69
N GLU A 48 -6.89 1.50 11.07
CA GLU A 48 -6.04 2.68 11.14
C GLU A 48 -6.72 3.89 10.52
N LEU A 49 -7.24 3.74 9.29
CA LEU A 49 -7.88 4.85 8.59
C LEU A 49 -9.14 5.35 9.30
N GLN A 50 -9.83 4.47 10.03
CA GLN A 50 -11.01 4.86 10.79
C GLN A 50 -10.67 5.79 11.95
N THR A 51 -9.41 5.82 12.40
CA THR A 51 -8.97 6.72 13.46
C THR A 51 -8.59 8.11 12.94
N TRP A 52 -8.47 8.27 11.63
CA TRP A 52 -8.07 9.53 11.02
C TRP A 52 -9.26 10.48 10.91
N SER A 53 -8.98 11.79 10.87
CA SER A 53 -10.02 12.77 10.61
C SER A 53 -10.55 12.62 9.18
N PRO A 54 -11.81 13.03 8.91
CA PRO A 54 -12.34 12.99 7.55
C PRO A 54 -11.49 13.75 6.54
N ALA A 55 -10.91 14.89 6.95
CA ALA A 55 -10.05 15.67 6.07
C ALA A 55 -8.78 14.90 5.72
N ALA A 56 -8.18 14.20 6.68
CA ALA A 56 -6.98 13.39 6.45
C ALA A 56 -7.28 12.22 5.52
N VAL A 57 -8.41 11.56 5.69
CA VAL A 57 -8.85 10.46 4.82
C VAL A 57 -9.05 10.96 3.40
N ASN A 58 -9.70 12.10 3.23
CA ASN A 58 -9.95 12.67 1.91
C ASN A 58 -8.62 13.01 1.20
N SER A 59 -7.67 13.62 1.90
CA SER A 59 -6.35 13.93 1.34
C SER A 59 -5.64 12.66 0.90
N TYR A 60 -5.67 11.63 1.73
CA TYR A 60 -5.05 10.35 1.42
C TYR A 60 -5.68 9.72 0.18
N PHE A 61 -7.01 9.72 0.12
CA PHE A 61 -7.74 9.18 -1.02
C PHE A 61 -7.43 9.92 -2.32
N GLU A 62 -7.34 11.26 -2.26
CA GLU A 62 -6.98 12.05 -3.43
C GLU A 62 -5.58 11.72 -3.92
N ASP A 63 -4.62 11.53 -3.01
CA ASP A 63 -3.26 11.14 -3.37
C ASP A 63 -3.25 9.76 -4.03
N ILE A 64 -4.05 8.81 -3.52
CA ILE A 64 -4.16 7.48 -4.10
C ILE A 64 -4.74 7.53 -5.50
N LYS A 65 -5.82 8.32 -5.70
CA LYS A 65 -6.46 8.46 -7.01
C LYS A 65 -5.47 9.07 -8.02
N LYS A 66 -4.75 10.09 -7.60
CA LYS A 66 -3.76 10.73 -8.44
C LYS A 66 -2.67 9.75 -8.87
N ALA A 67 -2.17 8.96 -7.92
CA ALA A 67 -1.15 7.94 -8.21
C ALA A 67 -1.67 6.92 -9.21
N MET A 68 -2.93 6.48 -9.07
CA MET A 68 -3.54 5.56 -10.01
C MET A 68 -3.62 6.14 -11.42
N GLU A 69 -4.03 7.41 -11.52
CA GLU A 69 -4.10 8.10 -12.81
C GLU A 69 -2.73 8.22 -13.47
N GLU A 70 -1.68 8.36 -12.65
CA GLU A 70 -0.31 8.46 -13.13
C GLU A 70 0.34 7.10 -13.38
N GLY A 71 -0.36 6.01 -13.10
CA GLY A 71 0.16 4.65 -13.25
C GLY A 71 1.21 4.29 -12.20
N ARG A 72 1.19 4.96 -11.04
CA ARG A 72 2.14 4.72 -9.96
C ARG A 72 1.55 3.77 -8.94
N ASN A 73 2.41 2.98 -8.30
CA ASN A 73 2.05 2.11 -7.18
C ASN A 73 2.72 2.66 -5.92
N LEU A 74 1.96 3.30 -5.06
CA LEU A 74 2.50 3.93 -3.85
C LEU A 74 3.03 2.91 -2.84
N ALA A 75 2.48 1.69 -2.82
CA ALA A 75 2.99 0.63 -1.97
C ALA A 75 4.41 0.24 -2.40
N GLU A 76 4.64 0.12 -3.71
CA GLU A 76 5.97 -0.16 -4.25
C GLU A 76 6.95 0.94 -3.86
N GLU A 77 6.54 2.20 -4.02
CA GLU A 77 7.39 3.34 -3.66
C GLU A 77 7.76 3.34 -2.19
N ARG A 78 6.79 3.02 -1.31
CA ARG A 78 7.03 2.96 0.14
C ARG A 78 8.03 1.87 0.51
N TYR A 79 7.86 0.67 -0.02
CA TYR A 79 8.77 -0.44 0.27
C TYR A 79 10.16 -0.19 -0.30
N ASP A 80 10.21 0.37 -1.51
CA ASP A 80 11.48 0.71 -2.14
C ASP A 80 12.26 1.70 -1.28
N ASN A 81 11.60 2.75 -0.81
CA ASN A 81 12.21 3.74 0.08
C ASN A 81 12.63 3.13 1.41
N LEU A 82 11.81 2.26 1.97
CA LEU A 82 12.11 1.59 3.23
C LEU A 82 13.41 0.80 3.13
N TYR A 83 13.56 -0.02 2.08
CA TYR A 83 14.76 -0.83 1.90
C TYR A 83 15.97 0.02 1.61
N GLN A 84 15.82 1.11 0.87
CA GLN A 84 16.92 2.05 0.64
C GLN A 84 17.39 2.69 1.95
N ASN A 85 16.45 3.06 2.81
CA ASN A 85 16.75 3.71 4.09
C ASN A 85 17.51 2.78 5.05
N ILE A 86 17.31 1.48 4.96
CA ILE A 86 18.03 0.53 5.81
C ILE A 86 19.28 -0.05 5.12
N GLY A 87 19.66 0.55 3.99
CA GLY A 87 20.91 0.19 3.32
C GLY A 87 20.88 -1.08 2.49
N LYS A 88 19.68 -1.55 2.13
CA LYS A 88 19.54 -2.79 1.34
C LYS A 88 19.31 -2.54 -0.16
N GLY A 89 19.40 -1.28 -0.59
CA GLY A 89 19.08 -0.91 -1.97
C GLY A 89 17.58 -0.84 -2.14
N GLY A 90 17.08 -1.01 -3.36
CA GLY A 90 15.65 -0.98 -3.64
C GLY A 90 15.02 -2.38 -3.59
N LEU A 91 13.74 -2.45 -3.89
CA LEU A 91 12.99 -3.72 -3.92
C LEU A 91 13.61 -4.73 -4.89
N ARG A 92 14.08 -4.27 -6.04
CA ARG A 92 14.70 -5.15 -7.03
C ARG A 92 15.95 -5.81 -6.45
N ASP A 93 16.74 -5.04 -5.72
CA ASP A 93 17.97 -5.56 -5.11
C ASP A 93 17.66 -6.60 -4.04
N VAL A 94 16.63 -6.35 -3.23
CA VAL A 94 16.18 -7.29 -2.20
C VAL A 94 15.65 -8.56 -2.86
N GLU A 95 14.83 -8.42 -3.89
CA GLU A 95 14.28 -9.57 -4.61
C GLU A 95 15.40 -10.45 -5.19
N ASP A 96 16.39 -9.83 -5.83
CA ASP A 96 17.50 -10.54 -6.44
C ASP A 96 18.37 -11.24 -5.39
N SER A 97 18.51 -10.64 -4.21
CA SER A 97 19.30 -11.25 -3.15
C SER A 97 18.64 -12.47 -2.50
N LEU A 98 17.33 -12.58 -2.63
CA LEU A 98 16.54 -13.68 -2.05
C LEU A 98 16.30 -14.85 -3.02
N LYS A 99 16.66 -14.68 -4.27
CA LYS A 99 16.48 -15.73 -5.28
C LYS A 99 17.42 -16.92 -5.11
#